data_eadc0046e8a2a23ee1da5e42ae23f3a2
#
_entry.id   eadc0046e8a2a23ee1da5e42ae23f3a2
#
_cell.length_a   1.000
_cell.length_b   1.000
_cell.length_c   1.000
_cell.angle_alpha   90.00
_cell.angle_beta   90.00
_cell.angle_gamma   90.00
#
_symmetry.space_group_name_H-M   'P 1'
#
loop_
_entity.id
_entity.type
_entity.pdbx_description
1 polymer ?
#
loop_
_entity_poly.entity_id
_entity_poly.type
_entity_poly.pdbx_seq_one_letter_code
_entity_poly.pdbx_strand_id
1 'polypeptide(L)'
;MSRVVILDYGSGNLRSAERAVARAGAEVEVTADPHAAVEADGLVVPGVGAYSACMAGLLSVSGHRIIGKRLAGGRPVLGICVGMQILFSRGVEHGEETEGTGEWPGTVDRLEADVLPHMGWNTVRAPADSQLFAGVDPAERFYFVHSYAARTWELDGLAGQEPKVTWAHHGQDFVAAVENGPLWATQFHPEKSGDAGAKLLRNWLGTL
;
A
#
# COMPACT_ATOMS: atom_id res chain seq x y z
N MET A 1 5.28 -10.28 20.28
CA MET A 1 5.54 -10.24 18.82
C MET A 1 4.20 -9.97 18.18
N SER A 2 4.07 -8.93 17.37
CA SER A 2 2.79 -8.56 16.75
C SER A 2 2.37 -9.61 15.73
N ARG A 3 1.08 -9.97 15.73
CA ARG A 3 0.49 -10.88 14.74
C ARG A 3 0.00 -10.10 13.54
N VAL A 4 0.53 -10.42 12.36
CA VAL A 4 0.17 -9.78 11.10
C VAL A 4 -0.48 -10.80 10.16
N VAL A 5 -1.62 -10.45 9.62
CA VAL A 5 -2.26 -11.20 8.54
C VAL A 5 -1.91 -10.56 7.21
N ILE A 6 -1.49 -11.38 6.25
CA ILE A 6 -1.42 -11.03 4.84
C ILE A 6 -2.68 -11.58 4.19
N LEU A 7 -3.52 -10.70 3.67
CA LEU A 7 -4.80 -11.09 3.09
C LEU A 7 -4.58 -11.84 1.78
N ASP A 8 -4.99 -13.11 1.76
CA ASP A 8 -5.00 -13.93 0.55
C ASP A 8 -6.35 -13.77 -0.18
N TYR A 9 -6.37 -12.93 -1.18
CA TYR A 9 -7.54 -12.71 -2.03
C TYR A 9 -7.28 -13.03 -3.51
N GLY A 10 -6.27 -13.90 -3.75
CA GLY A 10 -5.91 -14.34 -5.08
C GLY A 10 -4.98 -13.39 -5.84
N SER A 11 -4.46 -12.34 -5.19
CA SER A 11 -3.53 -11.38 -5.78
C SER A 11 -2.38 -11.06 -4.83
N GLY A 12 -1.25 -10.71 -5.39
CA GLY A 12 -0.06 -10.30 -4.65
C GLY A 12 1.04 -11.35 -4.60
N ASN A 13 2.25 -10.87 -4.33
CA ASN A 13 3.40 -11.76 -4.06
C ASN A 13 3.41 -12.15 -2.58
N LEU A 14 2.43 -12.99 -2.18
CA LEU A 14 2.15 -13.35 -0.79
C LEU A 14 3.40 -13.87 -0.07
N ARG A 15 4.15 -14.77 -0.71
CA ARG A 15 5.35 -15.38 -0.11
C ARG A 15 6.50 -14.41 0.13
N SER A 16 6.66 -13.42 -0.75
CA SER A 16 7.67 -12.40 -0.54
C SER A 16 7.27 -11.44 0.56
N ALA A 17 6.00 -11.03 0.61
CA ALA A 17 5.47 -10.21 1.69
C ALA A 17 5.57 -10.93 3.04
N GLU A 18 5.16 -12.21 3.11
CA GLU A 18 5.26 -13.06 4.31
C GLU A 18 6.69 -13.07 4.87
N ARG A 19 7.67 -13.41 4.01
CA ARG A 19 9.07 -13.46 4.43
C ARG A 19 9.63 -12.12 4.86
N ALA A 20 9.24 -11.04 4.20
CA ALA A 20 9.74 -9.70 4.52
C ALA A 20 9.16 -9.18 5.84
N VAL A 21 7.85 -9.36 6.07
CA VAL A 21 7.18 -8.96 7.31
C VAL A 21 7.66 -9.80 8.49
N ALA A 22 7.84 -11.12 8.30
CA ALA A 22 8.40 -12.01 9.33
C ALA A 22 9.84 -11.61 9.70
N ARG A 23 10.69 -11.29 8.72
CA ARG A 23 12.06 -10.78 8.97
C ARG A 23 12.06 -9.41 9.68
N ALA A 24 11.04 -8.61 9.47
CA ALA A 24 10.89 -7.33 10.16
C ALA A 24 10.48 -7.49 11.64
N GLY A 25 10.04 -8.69 12.07
CA GLY A 25 9.84 -9.04 13.48
C GLY A 25 8.40 -9.37 13.86
N ALA A 26 7.53 -9.71 12.91
CA ALA A 26 6.15 -10.14 13.19
C ALA A 26 5.96 -11.65 13.09
N GLU A 27 4.95 -12.16 13.77
CA GLU A 27 4.34 -13.46 13.48
C GLU A 27 3.34 -13.28 12.32
N VAL A 28 3.52 -14.04 11.24
CA VAL A 28 2.76 -13.81 10.00
C VAL A 28 1.90 -15.00 9.65
N GLU A 29 0.65 -14.74 9.33
CA GLU A 29 -0.31 -15.70 8.77
C GLU A 29 -0.81 -15.20 7.41
N VAL A 30 -0.79 -16.08 6.40
CA VAL A 30 -1.37 -15.81 5.08
C VAL A 30 -2.72 -16.51 5.03
N THR A 31 -3.80 -15.76 4.98
CA THR A 31 -5.15 -16.32 5.04
C THR A 31 -6.21 -15.38 4.43
N ALA A 32 -7.31 -15.97 3.97
CA ALA A 32 -8.52 -15.24 3.57
C ALA A 32 -9.58 -15.24 4.69
N ASP A 33 -9.29 -15.81 5.87
CA ASP A 33 -10.23 -15.88 6.97
C ASP A 33 -10.55 -14.47 7.50
N PRO A 34 -11.82 -14.03 7.44
CA PRO A 34 -12.20 -12.68 7.85
C PRO A 34 -11.97 -12.40 9.34
N HIS A 35 -12.15 -13.42 10.20
CA HIS A 35 -11.97 -13.26 11.64
C HIS A 35 -10.49 -13.06 11.96
N ALA A 36 -9.61 -13.90 11.42
CA ALA A 36 -8.17 -13.75 11.59
C ALA A 36 -7.68 -12.39 11.08
N ALA A 37 -8.17 -11.96 9.89
CA ALA A 37 -7.79 -10.69 9.28
C ALA A 37 -8.29 -9.45 10.07
N VAL A 38 -9.46 -9.53 10.69
CA VAL A 38 -9.98 -8.42 11.51
C VAL A 38 -9.28 -8.35 12.86
N GLU A 39 -8.97 -9.49 13.50
CA GLU A 39 -8.44 -9.54 14.88
C GLU A 39 -6.91 -9.46 14.98
N ALA A 40 -6.17 -9.63 13.87
CA ALA A 40 -4.72 -9.45 13.87
C ALA A 40 -4.30 -8.03 14.32
N ASP A 41 -3.09 -7.87 14.84
CA ASP A 41 -2.56 -6.54 15.17
C ASP A 41 -2.40 -5.70 13.90
N GLY A 42 -1.86 -6.27 12.81
CA GLY A 42 -1.72 -5.62 11.51
C GLY A 42 -2.32 -6.42 10.36
N LEU A 43 -2.79 -5.75 9.31
CA LEU A 43 -3.23 -6.35 8.05
C LEU A 43 -2.40 -5.82 6.89
N VAL A 44 -1.84 -6.71 6.10
CA VAL A 44 -1.18 -6.37 4.82
C VAL A 44 -2.09 -6.77 3.66
N VAL A 45 -2.33 -5.83 2.76
CA VAL A 45 -3.11 -6.03 1.53
C VAL A 45 -2.17 -5.87 0.33
N PRO A 46 -1.49 -6.94 -0.10
CA PRO A 46 -0.66 -6.88 -1.29
C PRO A 46 -1.52 -6.91 -2.54
N GLY A 47 -1.00 -6.45 -3.67
CA GLY A 47 -1.69 -6.58 -4.95
C GLY A 47 -0.73 -6.54 -6.12
N VAL A 48 -0.99 -7.36 -7.13
CA VAL A 48 -0.27 -7.37 -8.41
C VAL A 48 -1.25 -7.64 -9.56
N GLY A 49 -0.87 -7.23 -10.77
CA GLY A 49 -1.70 -7.40 -11.95
C GLY A 49 -2.69 -6.25 -12.15
N ALA A 50 -3.83 -6.54 -12.76
CA ALA A 50 -4.81 -5.53 -13.12
C ALA A 50 -5.64 -5.07 -11.91
N TYR A 51 -5.97 -3.78 -11.87
CA TYR A 51 -6.81 -3.17 -10.85
C TYR A 51 -8.15 -3.89 -10.69
N SER A 52 -8.85 -4.14 -11.80
CA SER A 52 -10.15 -4.83 -11.79
C SER A 52 -10.06 -6.25 -11.24
N ALA A 53 -9.01 -6.98 -11.57
CA ALA A 53 -8.80 -8.34 -11.05
C ALA A 53 -8.53 -8.33 -9.54
N CYS A 54 -7.74 -7.38 -9.05
CA CYS A 54 -7.50 -7.20 -7.61
C CYS A 54 -8.80 -6.83 -6.89
N MET A 55 -9.61 -5.93 -7.42
CA MET A 55 -10.91 -5.60 -6.83
C MET A 55 -11.88 -6.78 -6.81
N ALA A 56 -11.97 -7.54 -7.90
CA ALA A 56 -12.81 -8.74 -7.94
C ALA A 56 -12.38 -9.77 -6.89
N GLY A 57 -11.07 -10.02 -6.77
CA GLY A 57 -10.53 -10.89 -5.72
C GLY A 57 -10.82 -10.38 -4.32
N LEU A 58 -10.60 -9.08 -4.06
CA LEU A 58 -10.86 -8.47 -2.76
C LEU A 58 -12.34 -8.59 -2.37
N LEU A 59 -13.26 -8.34 -3.30
CA LEU A 59 -14.69 -8.46 -3.08
C LEU A 59 -15.11 -9.91 -2.78
N SER A 60 -14.50 -10.89 -3.45
CA SER A 60 -14.83 -12.31 -3.27
C SER A 60 -14.58 -12.82 -1.86
N VAL A 61 -13.59 -12.26 -1.14
CA VAL A 61 -13.32 -12.58 0.27
C VAL A 61 -13.85 -11.54 1.24
N SER A 62 -14.73 -10.64 0.79
CA SER A 62 -15.22 -9.50 1.59
C SER A 62 -14.12 -8.60 2.15
N GLY A 63 -12.97 -8.52 1.47
CA GLY A 63 -11.79 -7.80 1.91
C GLY A 63 -12.04 -6.29 2.14
N HIS A 64 -12.90 -5.67 1.32
CA HIS A 64 -13.33 -4.27 1.51
C HIS A 64 -14.01 -4.06 2.87
N ARG A 65 -14.82 -5.03 3.34
CA ARG A 65 -15.47 -4.97 4.65
C ARG A 65 -14.47 -5.21 5.79
N ILE A 66 -13.49 -6.10 5.57
CA ILE A 66 -12.41 -6.34 6.52
C ILE A 66 -11.62 -5.05 6.73
N ILE A 67 -11.19 -4.39 5.64
CA ILE A 67 -10.48 -3.11 5.67
C ILE A 67 -11.32 -2.07 6.44
N GLY A 68 -12.57 -1.83 6.04
CA GLY A 68 -13.42 -0.85 6.68
C GLY A 68 -13.63 -1.11 8.19
N LYS A 69 -13.80 -2.37 8.61
CA LYS A 69 -13.92 -2.72 10.04
C LYS A 69 -12.64 -2.42 10.80
N ARG A 70 -11.48 -2.72 10.22
CA ARG A 70 -10.19 -2.43 10.84
C ARG A 70 -9.98 -0.93 11.02
N LEU A 71 -10.24 -0.16 9.97
CA LEU A 71 -10.10 1.31 10.01
C LEU A 71 -11.04 1.95 11.03
N ALA A 72 -12.30 1.51 11.07
CA ALA A 72 -13.27 1.95 12.08
C ALA A 72 -12.82 1.64 13.53
N GLY A 73 -12.06 0.56 13.71
CA GLY A 73 -11.46 0.19 15.00
C GLY A 73 -10.08 0.77 15.25
N GLY A 74 -9.56 1.63 14.37
CA GLY A 74 -8.20 2.20 14.48
C GLY A 74 -7.09 1.17 14.29
N ARG A 75 -7.37 0.01 13.68
CA ARG A 75 -6.42 -1.09 13.51
C ARG A 75 -5.59 -0.93 12.23
N PRO A 76 -4.25 -0.99 12.30
CA PRO A 76 -3.36 -0.74 11.17
C PRO A 76 -3.57 -1.65 9.96
N VAL A 77 -3.57 -1.03 8.76
CA VAL A 77 -3.62 -1.68 7.46
C VAL A 77 -2.49 -1.12 6.59
N LEU A 78 -1.78 -1.98 5.87
CA LEU A 78 -0.74 -1.62 4.90
C LEU A 78 -1.09 -2.17 3.50
N GLY A 79 -1.42 -1.27 2.56
CA GLY A 79 -1.56 -1.60 1.14
C GLY A 79 -0.22 -1.61 0.41
N ILE A 80 0.02 -2.57 -0.50
CA ILE A 80 1.27 -2.65 -1.28
C ILE A 80 0.95 -2.76 -2.77
N CYS A 81 1.52 -1.86 -3.56
CA CYS A 81 1.41 -1.81 -5.02
C CYS A 81 -0.05 -1.67 -5.48
N VAL A 82 -0.63 -2.64 -6.19
CA VAL A 82 -2.06 -2.60 -6.54
C VAL A 82 -2.93 -2.63 -5.29
N GLY A 83 -2.44 -3.23 -4.18
CA GLY A 83 -3.11 -3.15 -2.88
C GLY A 83 -3.24 -1.72 -2.33
N MET A 84 -2.34 -0.80 -2.68
CA MET A 84 -2.50 0.63 -2.46
C MET A 84 -3.52 1.23 -3.44
N GLN A 85 -3.40 0.89 -4.70
CA GLN A 85 -4.22 1.49 -5.77
C GLN A 85 -5.72 1.28 -5.54
N ILE A 86 -6.12 0.07 -5.12
CA ILE A 86 -7.52 -0.28 -4.87
C ILE A 86 -8.13 0.42 -3.64
N LEU A 87 -7.34 1.15 -2.84
CA LEU A 87 -7.83 1.99 -1.74
C LEU A 87 -8.42 3.32 -2.23
N PHE A 88 -8.06 3.75 -3.45
CA PHE A 88 -8.65 4.93 -4.08
C PHE A 88 -10.08 4.69 -4.55
N SER A 89 -10.79 5.76 -4.91
CA SER A 89 -12.18 5.66 -5.35
C SER A 89 -12.34 4.84 -6.61
N ARG A 90 -11.38 4.88 -7.53
CA ARG A 90 -11.44 4.16 -8.81
C ARG A 90 -10.08 4.00 -9.48
N GLY A 91 -10.00 3.02 -10.38
CA GLY A 91 -8.90 2.85 -11.31
C GLY A 91 -9.41 2.86 -12.75
N VAL A 92 -8.60 3.41 -13.66
CA VAL A 92 -8.86 3.41 -15.11
C VAL A 92 -7.71 2.69 -15.81
N GLU A 93 -7.95 1.48 -16.28
CA GLU A 93 -6.98 0.67 -17.01
C GLU A 93 -7.54 0.30 -18.39
N HIS A 94 -6.75 0.52 -19.44
CA HIS A 94 -7.13 0.20 -20.84
C HIS A 94 -8.50 0.79 -21.25
N GLY A 95 -8.90 1.93 -20.66
CA GLY A 95 -10.18 2.58 -20.95
C GLY A 95 -11.37 2.01 -20.17
N GLU A 96 -11.16 1.02 -19.31
CA GLU A 96 -12.16 0.50 -18.39
C GLU A 96 -12.02 1.15 -17.02
N GLU A 97 -13.12 1.64 -16.46
CA GLU A 97 -13.21 2.17 -15.12
C GLU A 97 -13.70 1.09 -14.15
N THR A 98 -13.00 0.95 -13.03
CA THR A 98 -13.38 0.02 -11.95
C THR A 98 -13.43 0.80 -10.63
N GLU A 99 -14.52 0.65 -9.88
CA GLU A 99 -14.61 1.21 -8.54
C GLU A 99 -13.62 0.52 -7.59
N GLY A 100 -12.95 1.33 -6.74
CA GLY A 100 -12.10 0.87 -5.66
C GLY A 100 -12.86 0.76 -4.33
N THR A 101 -12.13 0.67 -3.23
CA THR A 101 -12.74 0.65 -1.89
C THR A 101 -13.22 2.02 -1.43
N GLY A 102 -12.68 3.11 -2.03
CA GLY A 102 -13.08 4.47 -1.73
C GLY A 102 -12.59 5.00 -0.39
N GLU A 103 -11.55 4.41 0.19
CA GLU A 103 -10.94 4.92 1.42
C GLU A 103 -10.31 6.29 1.19
N TRP A 104 -9.82 6.54 -0.01
CA TRP A 104 -9.28 7.82 -0.45
C TRP A 104 -9.95 8.29 -1.76
N PRO A 105 -10.31 9.57 -1.87
CA PRO A 105 -10.77 10.13 -3.14
C PRO A 105 -9.64 10.12 -4.16
N GLY A 106 -9.99 10.14 -5.43
CA GLY A 106 -9.02 10.19 -6.53
C GLY A 106 -9.07 8.98 -7.44
N THR A 107 -8.33 9.09 -8.52
CA THR A 107 -8.28 8.11 -9.59
C THR A 107 -6.86 7.59 -9.77
N VAL A 108 -6.74 6.27 -9.92
CA VAL A 108 -5.52 5.61 -10.36
C VAL A 108 -5.62 5.45 -11.87
N ASP A 109 -4.72 6.07 -12.61
CA ASP A 109 -4.69 6.02 -14.05
C ASP A 109 -3.27 5.86 -14.60
N ARG A 110 -3.16 5.77 -15.94
CA ARG A 110 -1.89 5.50 -16.59
C ARG A 110 -0.93 6.69 -16.43
N LEU A 111 0.32 6.41 -16.04
CA LEU A 111 1.38 7.42 -16.00
C LEU A 111 1.69 7.95 -17.40
N GLU A 112 2.00 9.24 -17.47
CA GLU A 112 2.50 9.91 -18.66
C GLU A 112 4.03 9.93 -18.62
N ALA A 113 4.66 8.90 -19.22
CA ALA A 113 6.09 8.75 -19.28
C ALA A 113 6.51 8.10 -20.59
N ASP A 114 7.72 8.44 -21.08
CA ASP A 114 8.27 7.89 -22.32
C ASP A 114 8.50 6.38 -22.24
N VAL A 115 8.79 5.88 -21.05
CA VAL A 115 9.05 4.46 -20.80
C VAL A 115 8.10 3.94 -19.72
N LEU A 116 7.28 2.94 -20.08
CA LEU A 116 6.41 2.20 -19.17
C LEU A 116 6.59 0.69 -19.39
N PRO A 117 6.49 -0.11 -18.32
CA PRO A 117 6.22 0.29 -16.93
C PRO A 117 7.37 1.09 -16.30
N HIS A 118 7.06 1.89 -15.27
CA HIS A 118 8.06 2.34 -14.31
C HIS A 118 8.56 1.10 -13.57
N MET A 119 9.71 0.59 -13.96
CA MET A 119 10.28 -0.63 -13.42
C MET A 119 11.73 -0.42 -13.04
N GLY A 120 12.03 -0.65 -11.76
CA GLY A 120 13.37 -0.51 -11.20
C GLY A 120 13.40 0.29 -9.90
N TRP A 121 14.59 0.78 -9.58
CA TRP A 121 14.90 1.48 -8.33
C TRP A 121 14.76 2.98 -8.48
N ASN A 122 13.98 3.60 -7.60
CA ASN A 122 13.76 5.04 -7.60
C ASN A 122 13.74 5.60 -6.17
N THR A 123 14.10 6.86 -6.03
CA THR A 123 13.98 7.60 -4.77
C THR A 123 12.58 8.13 -4.57
N VAL A 124 12.27 8.51 -3.33
CA VAL A 124 10.99 9.13 -2.96
C VAL A 124 11.22 10.42 -2.18
N ARG A 125 10.24 11.29 -2.17
CA ARG A 125 10.21 12.52 -1.39
C ARG A 125 9.16 12.38 -0.29
N ALA A 126 9.57 11.91 0.87
CA ALA A 126 8.71 11.78 2.05
C ALA A 126 8.66 13.09 2.84
N PRO A 127 7.53 13.40 3.51
CA PRO A 127 7.46 14.48 4.50
C PRO A 127 8.47 14.27 5.64
N ALA A 128 9.00 15.35 6.20
CA ALA A 128 10.02 15.28 7.26
C ALA A 128 9.52 14.61 8.54
N ASP A 129 8.21 14.65 8.78
CA ASP A 129 7.54 14.06 9.94
C ASP A 129 6.94 12.67 9.65
N SER A 130 7.28 12.06 8.51
CA SER A 130 6.84 10.71 8.16
C SER A 130 7.33 9.69 9.18
N GLN A 131 6.42 8.88 9.70
CA GLN A 131 6.74 7.75 10.56
C GLN A 131 7.19 6.54 9.76
N LEU A 132 6.57 6.31 8.60
CA LEU A 132 6.91 5.22 7.70
C LEU A 132 8.37 5.30 7.22
N PHE A 133 8.84 6.50 6.91
CA PHE A 133 10.22 6.76 6.47
C PHE A 133 11.16 7.22 7.59
N ALA A 134 10.78 7.08 8.86
CA ALA A 134 11.62 7.48 9.98
C ALA A 134 13.00 6.81 9.93
N GLY A 135 14.06 7.63 9.89
CA GLY A 135 15.46 7.18 9.82
C GLY A 135 15.85 6.46 8.52
N VAL A 136 15.06 6.55 7.46
CA VAL A 136 15.45 6.16 6.09
C VAL A 136 16.20 7.33 5.46
N ASP A 137 17.36 7.06 4.85
CA ASP A 137 18.11 8.09 4.15
C ASP A 137 17.33 8.54 2.89
N PRO A 138 17.17 9.85 2.62
CA PRO A 138 16.50 10.34 1.41
C PRO A 138 17.10 9.85 0.09
N ALA A 139 18.35 9.40 0.08
CA ALA A 139 19.02 8.82 -1.09
C ALA A 139 18.69 7.33 -1.30
N GLU A 140 18.06 6.69 -0.33
CA GLU A 140 17.65 5.31 -0.46
C GLU A 140 16.66 5.11 -1.59
N ARG A 141 16.72 3.94 -2.20
CA ARG A 141 15.88 3.59 -3.35
C ARG A 141 14.95 2.44 -3.01
N PHE A 142 13.76 2.53 -3.59
CA PHE A 142 12.71 1.52 -3.48
C PHE A 142 12.41 0.92 -4.86
N TYR A 143 12.00 -0.33 -4.89
CA TYR A 143 11.70 -1.04 -6.12
C TYR A 143 10.25 -0.81 -6.55
N PHE A 144 10.10 -0.24 -7.74
CA PHE A 144 8.82 0.02 -8.40
C PHE A 144 8.63 -0.93 -9.58
N VAL A 145 7.40 -1.33 -9.84
CA VAL A 145 6.98 -1.99 -11.08
C VAL A 145 5.49 -1.73 -11.31
N HIS A 146 5.17 -0.65 -12.01
CA HIS A 146 3.78 -0.26 -12.28
C HIS A 146 3.71 0.66 -13.52
N SER A 147 2.55 0.68 -14.18
CA SER A 147 2.24 1.63 -15.26
C SER A 147 1.13 2.61 -14.88
N TYR A 148 0.45 2.34 -13.76
CA TYR A 148 -0.67 3.12 -13.25
C TYR A 148 -0.35 3.59 -11.84
N ALA A 149 -0.82 4.78 -11.48
CA ALA A 149 -0.68 5.35 -10.14
C ALA A 149 -1.70 6.48 -9.91
N ALA A 150 -1.93 6.86 -8.65
CA ALA A 150 -2.58 8.12 -8.32
C ALA A 150 -1.59 9.27 -8.58
N ARG A 151 -2.02 10.26 -9.39
CA ARG A 151 -1.20 11.42 -9.78
C ARG A 151 -1.50 12.66 -8.96
N THR A 152 -2.62 12.65 -8.27
CA THR A 152 -3.07 13.74 -7.39
C THR A 152 -3.42 13.19 -6.02
N TRP A 153 -3.44 14.07 -5.03
CA TRP A 153 -3.98 13.78 -3.72
C TRP A 153 -5.08 14.78 -3.40
N GLU A 154 -6.28 14.28 -3.09
CA GLU A 154 -7.51 15.08 -3.01
C GLU A 154 -8.14 15.08 -1.60
N LEU A 155 -7.50 14.40 -0.63
CA LEU A 155 -8.01 14.33 0.73
C LEU A 155 -7.30 15.37 1.62
N ASP A 156 -8.05 16.35 2.10
CA ASP A 156 -7.62 17.24 3.17
C ASP A 156 -7.85 16.54 4.51
N GLY A 157 -6.86 16.60 5.39
CA GLY A 157 -6.97 16.09 6.75
C GLY A 157 -7.66 17.08 7.69
N LEU A 158 -8.05 16.57 8.86
CA LEU A 158 -8.38 17.43 9.98
C LEU A 158 -7.08 18.01 10.58
N ALA A 159 -7.15 19.23 11.11
CA ALA A 159 -5.98 19.88 11.72
C ALA A 159 -5.28 18.97 12.75
N GLY A 160 -3.99 18.69 12.51
CA GLY A 160 -3.18 17.77 13.32
C GLY A 160 -3.33 16.28 12.99
N GLN A 161 -4.12 15.94 11.98
CA GLN A 161 -4.33 14.58 11.48
C GLN A 161 -4.28 14.56 9.94
N GLU A 162 -3.48 15.43 9.35
CA GLU A 162 -3.33 15.49 7.91
C GLU A 162 -2.63 14.23 7.38
N PRO A 163 -3.13 13.65 6.27
CA PRO A 163 -2.44 12.57 5.60
C PRO A 163 -1.02 12.98 5.18
N LYS A 164 -0.05 12.11 5.41
CA LYS A 164 1.33 12.33 4.96
C LYS A 164 1.52 11.62 3.63
N VAL A 165 1.73 12.40 2.59
CA VAL A 165 1.86 11.89 1.22
C VAL A 165 3.30 11.97 0.78
N THR A 166 3.83 10.83 0.39
CA THR A 166 5.16 10.69 -0.19
C THR A 166 5.04 10.61 -1.70
N TRP A 167 5.89 11.34 -2.39
CA TRP A 167 5.88 11.46 -3.86
C TRP A 167 7.11 10.80 -4.49
N ALA A 168 6.96 10.31 -5.71
CA ALA A 168 8.07 9.94 -6.59
C ALA A 168 7.84 10.53 -7.98
N HIS A 169 8.87 10.46 -8.83
CA HIS A 169 8.83 11.01 -10.18
C HIS A 169 9.23 9.96 -11.20
N HIS A 170 8.41 9.81 -12.25
CA HIS A 170 8.71 9.02 -13.44
C HIS A 170 7.92 9.58 -14.63
N GLY A 171 8.54 10.48 -15.39
CA GLY A 171 7.87 11.29 -16.40
C GLY A 171 6.99 12.38 -15.80
N GLN A 172 6.29 12.05 -14.74
CA GLN A 172 5.49 12.95 -13.93
C GLN A 172 5.55 12.54 -12.46
N ASP A 173 5.08 13.40 -11.56
CA ASP A 173 4.93 13.07 -10.15
C ASP A 173 3.73 12.16 -9.92
N PHE A 174 3.89 11.24 -8.97
CA PHE A 174 2.82 10.34 -8.54
C PHE A 174 2.95 10.03 -7.04
N VAL A 175 1.85 9.61 -6.44
CA VAL A 175 1.79 9.22 -5.03
C VAL A 175 2.53 7.89 -4.84
N ALA A 176 3.65 7.92 -4.12
CA ALA A 176 4.49 6.76 -3.87
C ALA A 176 4.17 6.05 -2.56
N ALA A 177 3.70 6.79 -1.54
CA ALA A 177 3.21 6.23 -0.30
C ALA A 177 2.27 7.21 0.41
N VAL A 178 1.44 6.69 1.31
CA VAL A 178 0.51 7.46 2.13
C VAL A 178 0.52 6.91 3.55
N GLU A 179 0.48 7.81 4.52
CA GLU A 179 0.19 7.54 5.92
C GLU A 179 -1.05 8.35 6.31
N ASN A 180 -2.18 7.66 6.53
CA ASN A 180 -3.44 8.31 6.89
C ASN A 180 -4.11 7.58 8.06
N GLY A 181 -3.86 8.05 9.28
CA GLY A 181 -4.32 7.37 10.48
C GLY A 181 -3.84 5.92 10.50
N PRO A 182 -4.73 4.93 10.66
CA PRO A 182 -4.34 3.51 10.65
C PRO A 182 -4.10 2.94 9.24
N LEU A 183 -4.44 3.67 8.16
CA LEU A 183 -4.29 3.22 6.80
C LEU A 183 -3.03 3.77 6.15
N TRP A 184 -2.05 2.89 5.94
CA TRP A 184 -0.82 3.21 5.23
C TRP A 184 -0.70 2.40 3.95
N ALA A 185 0.01 2.93 2.97
CA ALA A 185 0.23 2.20 1.72
C ALA A 185 1.48 2.66 0.98
N THR A 186 2.01 1.78 0.12
CA THR A 186 3.14 2.05 -0.77
C THR A 186 2.83 1.60 -2.19
N GLN A 187 3.18 2.42 -3.19
CA GLN A 187 3.14 2.04 -4.60
C GLN A 187 4.30 1.10 -4.95
N PHE A 188 5.44 1.30 -4.32
CA PHE A 188 6.60 0.42 -4.45
C PHE A 188 6.43 -0.83 -3.58
N HIS A 189 7.33 -1.78 -3.78
CA HIS A 189 7.38 -3.05 -3.08
C HIS A 189 8.43 -3.02 -1.96
N PRO A 190 8.06 -2.75 -0.70
CA PRO A 190 9.03 -2.77 0.40
C PRO A 190 9.66 -4.16 0.57
N GLU A 191 8.92 -5.24 0.29
CA GLU A 191 9.39 -6.61 0.35
C GLU A 191 10.48 -6.94 -0.71
N LYS A 192 10.67 -6.06 -1.69
CA LYS A 192 11.70 -6.16 -2.74
C LYS A 192 12.75 -5.04 -2.66
N SER A 193 12.67 -4.19 -1.63
CA SER A 193 13.47 -2.97 -1.52
C SER A 193 14.65 -3.10 -0.54
N GLY A 194 15.14 -4.31 -0.28
CA GLY A 194 16.33 -4.54 0.51
C GLY A 194 16.21 -3.99 1.94
N ASP A 195 17.31 -3.38 2.43
CA ASP A 195 17.39 -2.87 3.81
C ASP A 195 16.47 -1.66 4.05
N ALA A 196 16.33 -0.78 3.04
CA ALA A 196 15.39 0.35 3.11
C ALA A 196 13.95 -0.13 3.28
N GLY A 197 13.54 -1.13 2.48
CA GLY A 197 12.22 -1.75 2.60
C GLY A 197 12.02 -2.47 3.93
N ALA A 198 13.03 -3.18 4.42
CA ALA A 198 12.98 -3.84 5.73
C ALA A 198 12.84 -2.83 6.87
N LYS A 199 13.52 -1.67 6.79
CA LYS A 199 13.40 -0.59 7.76
C LYS A 199 11.99 0.00 7.75
N LEU A 200 11.43 0.26 6.58
CA LEU A 200 10.08 0.75 6.39
C LEU A 200 9.04 -0.21 7.00
N LEU A 201 9.17 -1.52 6.76
CA LEU A 201 8.29 -2.52 7.38
C LEU A 201 8.41 -2.53 8.90
N ARG A 202 9.62 -2.40 9.47
CA ARG A 202 9.81 -2.26 10.93
C ARG A 202 9.15 -1.01 11.48
N ASN A 203 9.24 0.12 10.77
CA ASN A 203 8.57 1.36 11.17
C ASN A 203 7.05 1.17 11.24
N TRP A 204 6.46 0.52 10.21
CA TRP A 204 5.04 0.19 10.24
C TRP A 204 4.68 -0.77 11.38
N LEU A 205 5.47 -1.83 11.60
CA LEU A 205 5.26 -2.76 12.72
C LEU A 205 5.35 -2.07 14.08
N GLY A 206 6.10 -0.99 14.20
CA GLY A 206 6.18 -0.18 15.40
C GLY A 206 4.88 0.57 15.76
N THR A 207 3.90 0.57 14.88
CA THR A 207 2.57 1.19 15.10
C THR A 207 1.50 0.21 15.56
N LEU A 208 1.80 -1.10 15.62
CA LEU A 208 0.87 -2.19 15.96
C LEU A 208 0.68 -2.36 17.45
#